data_c096722eee5c2b96f92a0e7cb77b6065
#
_entry.id   c096722eee5c2b96f92a0e7cb77b6065
#
_cell.length_a   1.000
_cell.length_b   1.000
_cell.length_c   1.000
_cell.angle_alpha   90.00
_cell.angle_beta   90.00
_cell.angle_gamma   90.00
#
_symmetry.space_group_name_H-M   'P 1'
#
loop_
_entity.id
_entity.type
_entity.pdbx_description
1 polymer ?
#
loop_
_entity_poly.entity_id
_entity_poly.type
_entity_poly.pdbx_seq_one_letter_code
_entity_poly.pdbx_strand_id
1 'polypeptide(L)'
;MAKSLIAVVNDDTLFLELMHDLLTQEGYRTAIWNEGDTAYAMIKEHRPLLVILDIRMERPDTGWMVLELMRLDPATARIPVIICSADTARIREKEAYLREKGCDVLEKPFLLEDLLAKIHVFIGPAE
;
A
#
# COMPACT_ATOMS: atom_id res chain seq x y z
N MET A 1 -2.44 -9.34 -22.16
CA MET A 1 -1.66 -9.51 -20.92
C MET A 1 -2.42 -8.93 -19.73
N ALA A 2 -2.25 -9.53 -18.57
CA ALA A 2 -2.88 -9.01 -17.36
C ALA A 2 -2.22 -7.70 -16.96
N LYS A 3 -3.03 -6.73 -16.56
CA LYS A 3 -2.52 -5.46 -16.04
C LYS A 3 -1.92 -5.67 -14.66
N SER A 4 -0.99 -4.80 -14.29
CA SER A 4 -0.37 -4.83 -12.96
C SER A 4 -1.41 -4.58 -11.87
N LEU A 5 -1.44 -5.45 -10.87
CA LEU A 5 -2.40 -5.37 -9.78
C LEU A 5 -1.79 -4.64 -8.58
N ILE A 6 -2.47 -3.62 -8.10
CA ILE A 6 -2.09 -2.87 -6.91
C ILE A 6 -3.18 -3.06 -5.85
N ALA A 7 -2.79 -3.49 -4.67
CA ALA A 7 -3.71 -3.58 -3.55
C ALA A 7 -3.67 -2.26 -2.76
N VAL A 8 -4.83 -1.75 -2.38
CA VAL A 8 -4.95 -0.54 -1.57
C VAL A 8 -5.74 -0.89 -0.31
N VAL A 9 -5.12 -0.71 0.84
CA VAL A 9 -5.70 -1.05 2.14
C VAL A 9 -5.86 0.21 2.97
N ASN A 10 -7.09 0.57 3.30
CA ASN A 10 -7.41 1.77 4.06
C ASN A 10 -8.85 1.64 4.57
N ASP A 11 -9.11 2.06 5.80
CA ASP A 11 -10.46 1.99 6.36
C ASP A 11 -11.38 3.10 5.85
N ASP A 12 -10.85 4.09 5.17
CA ASP A 12 -11.64 5.17 4.55
C ASP A 12 -12.11 4.72 3.17
N THR A 13 -13.38 4.35 3.07
CA THR A 13 -13.94 3.84 1.82
C THR A 13 -13.95 4.88 0.70
N LEU A 14 -14.08 6.14 1.04
CA LEU A 14 -14.05 7.23 0.05
C LEU A 14 -12.64 7.33 -0.56
N PHE A 15 -11.61 7.23 0.27
CA PHE A 15 -10.23 7.21 -0.21
C PHE A 15 -9.99 5.99 -1.13
N LEU A 16 -10.51 4.82 -0.76
CA LEU A 16 -10.37 3.62 -1.58
C LEU A 16 -11.01 3.78 -2.96
N GLU A 17 -12.21 4.36 -3.00
CA GLU A 17 -12.90 4.62 -4.27
C GLU A 17 -12.10 5.57 -5.14
N LEU A 18 -11.57 6.63 -4.55
CA LEU A 18 -10.74 7.60 -5.27
C LEU A 18 -9.49 6.93 -5.83
N MET A 19 -8.80 6.13 -5.03
CA MET A 19 -7.59 5.42 -5.47
C MET A 19 -7.89 4.43 -6.57
N HIS A 20 -9.01 3.71 -6.45
CA HIS A 20 -9.45 2.80 -7.49
C HIS A 20 -9.63 3.53 -8.82
N ASP A 21 -10.33 4.66 -8.81
CA ASP A 21 -10.57 5.43 -10.02
C ASP A 21 -9.27 5.98 -10.62
N LEU A 22 -8.42 6.56 -9.79
CA LEU A 22 -7.17 7.15 -10.25
C LEU A 22 -6.23 6.10 -10.86
N LEU A 23 -6.06 4.98 -10.17
CA LEU A 23 -5.14 3.93 -10.63
C LEU A 23 -5.68 3.21 -11.85
N THR A 24 -6.99 3.00 -11.92
CA THR A 24 -7.64 2.40 -13.08
C THR A 24 -7.46 3.27 -14.32
N GLN A 25 -7.59 4.60 -14.17
CA GLN A 25 -7.36 5.53 -15.26
C GLN A 25 -5.91 5.47 -15.77
N GLU A 26 -4.97 5.16 -14.88
CA GLU A 26 -3.55 5.03 -15.25
C GLU A 26 -3.21 3.64 -15.80
N GLY A 27 -4.19 2.75 -15.92
CA GLY A 27 -4.00 1.44 -16.55
C GLY A 27 -3.69 0.30 -15.59
N TYR A 28 -3.76 0.52 -14.28
CA TYR A 28 -3.54 -0.55 -13.30
C TYR A 28 -4.86 -1.24 -12.95
N ARG A 29 -4.76 -2.51 -12.53
CA ARG A 29 -5.87 -3.16 -11.83
C ARG A 29 -5.70 -2.88 -10.34
N THR A 30 -6.81 -2.81 -9.60
CA THR A 30 -6.78 -2.55 -8.18
C THR A 30 -7.58 -3.58 -7.40
N ALA A 31 -7.08 -3.91 -6.21
CA ALA A 31 -7.82 -4.66 -5.20
C ALA A 31 -7.91 -3.75 -3.99
N ILE A 32 -9.09 -3.18 -3.73
CA ILE A 32 -9.30 -2.28 -2.60
C ILE A 32 -9.83 -3.06 -1.40
N TRP A 33 -9.38 -2.72 -0.20
CA TRP A 33 -9.72 -3.45 1.02
C TRP A 33 -9.83 -2.48 2.18
N ASN A 34 -10.95 -2.54 2.90
CA ASN A 34 -11.25 -1.56 3.96
C ASN A 34 -11.06 -2.10 5.38
N GLU A 35 -10.46 -3.26 5.53
CA GLU A 35 -10.33 -3.91 6.83
C GLU A 35 -8.91 -4.45 7.01
N GLY A 36 -8.19 -3.88 7.97
CA GLY A 36 -6.80 -4.27 8.20
C GLY A 36 -6.65 -5.68 8.75
N ASP A 37 -7.58 -6.14 9.58
CA ASP A 37 -7.48 -7.45 10.21
C ASP A 37 -7.50 -8.61 9.21
N THR A 38 -8.08 -8.41 8.04
CA THR A 38 -8.14 -9.45 6.99
C THR A 38 -7.26 -9.11 5.78
N ALA A 39 -6.58 -7.97 5.81
CA ALA A 39 -5.79 -7.49 4.68
C ALA A 39 -4.64 -8.42 4.30
N TYR A 40 -3.93 -8.96 5.28
CA TYR A 40 -2.82 -9.87 5.00
C TYR A 40 -3.29 -11.10 4.21
N ALA A 41 -4.41 -11.69 4.61
CA ALA A 41 -4.97 -12.85 3.91
C ALA A 41 -5.36 -12.51 2.47
N MET A 42 -5.96 -11.33 2.27
CA MET A 42 -6.33 -10.84 0.95
C MET A 42 -5.09 -10.64 0.08
N ILE A 43 -4.04 -10.01 0.62
CA ILE A 43 -2.78 -9.77 -0.09
C ILE A 43 -2.15 -11.10 -0.50
N LYS A 44 -2.12 -12.05 0.40
CA LYS A 44 -1.55 -13.37 0.13
C LYS A 44 -2.32 -14.10 -0.97
N GLU A 45 -3.65 -14.00 -0.96
CA GLU A 45 -4.49 -14.63 -1.96
C GLU A 45 -4.32 -14.00 -3.34
N HIS A 46 -4.32 -12.67 -3.42
CA HIS A 46 -4.30 -11.95 -4.70
C HIS A 46 -2.90 -11.72 -5.26
N ARG A 47 -1.89 -11.74 -4.41
CA ARG A 47 -0.48 -11.52 -4.79
C ARG A 47 -0.27 -10.31 -5.68
N PRO A 48 -0.62 -9.12 -5.18
CA PRO A 48 -0.42 -7.89 -5.97
C PRO A 48 1.06 -7.60 -6.15
N LEU A 49 1.38 -6.79 -7.14
CA LEU A 49 2.75 -6.35 -7.38
C LEU A 49 3.18 -5.24 -6.42
N LEU A 50 2.22 -4.57 -5.80
CA LEU A 50 2.47 -3.45 -4.88
C LEU A 50 1.29 -3.34 -3.93
N VAL A 51 1.57 -2.96 -2.69
CA VAL A 51 0.54 -2.67 -1.68
C VAL A 51 0.70 -1.22 -1.23
N ILE A 52 -0.40 -0.47 -1.28
CA ILE A 52 -0.49 0.87 -0.69
C ILE A 52 -1.28 0.71 0.60
N LEU A 53 -0.66 1.00 1.72
CA LEU A 53 -1.14 0.61 3.04
C LEU A 53 -1.17 1.80 3.99
N ASP A 54 -2.33 2.04 4.66
CA ASP A 54 -2.40 2.99 5.75
C ASP A 54 -1.95 2.30 7.06
N ILE A 55 -1.43 3.09 7.97
CA ILE A 55 -0.98 2.59 9.28
C ILE A 55 -2.16 2.49 10.24
N ARG A 56 -2.93 3.58 10.35
CA ARG A 56 -4.06 3.67 11.28
C ARG A 56 -5.33 3.21 10.59
N MET A 57 -5.86 2.12 11.06
CA MET A 57 -7.14 1.60 10.58
C MET A 57 -8.03 1.30 11.79
N GLU A 58 -8.39 0.05 12.04
CA GLU A 58 -9.22 -0.30 13.20
C GLU A 58 -8.54 0.07 14.52
N ARG A 59 -7.20 -0.04 14.55
CA ARG A 59 -6.34 0.32 15.67
C ARG A 59 -5.17 1.16 15.17
N PRO A 60 -4.51 1.92 16.04
CA PRO A 60 -3.39 2.79 15.61
C PRO A 60 -2.23 2.05 14.93
N ASP A 61 -2.06 0.76 15.21
CA ASP A 61 -0.91 -0.03 14.72
C ASP A 61 -1.29 -1.10 13.70
N THR A 62 -2.54 -1.12 13.23
CA THR A 62 -3.02 -2.19 12.34
C THR A 62 -2.16 -2.32 11.08
N GLY A 63 -1.80 -1.21 10.44
CA GLY A 63 -0.95 -1.24 9.25
C GLY A 63 0.42 -1.83 9.51
N TRP A 64 1.02 -1.53 10.68
CA TRP A 64 2.30 -2.13 11.06
C TRP A 64 2.20 -3.64 11.18
N MET A 65 1.09 -4.13 11.75
CA MET A 65 0.85 -5.57 11.88
C MET A 65 0.74 -6.24 10.52
N VAL A 66 0.04 -5.62 9.59
CA VAL A 66 -0.08 -6.15 8.22
C VAL A 66 1.30 -6.25 7.57
N LEU A 67 2.11 -5.19 7.68
CA LEU A 67 3.46 -5.18 7.13
C LEU A 67 4.34 -6.27 7.74
N GLU A 68 4.30 -6.43 9.06
CA GLU A 68 5.06 -7.47 9.75
C GLU A 68 4.70 -8.86 9.24
N LEU A 69 3.42 -9.15 9.13
CA LEU A 69 2.96 -10.44 8.63
C LEU A 69 3.41 -10.69 7.19
N MET A 70 3.35 -9.65 6.35
CA MET A 70 3.82 -9.75 4.97
C MET A 70 5.30 -10.09 4.89
N ARG A 71 6.12 -9.47 5.73
CA ARG A 71 7.57 -9.67 5.69
C ARG A 71 8.00 -11.02 6.27
N LEU A 72 7.18 -11.62 7.14
CA LEU A 72 7.46 -12.93 7.72
C LEU A 72 7.05 -14.09 6.80
N ASP A 73 6.16 -13.86 5.84
CA ASP A 73 5.67 -14.92 4.95
C ASP A 73 6.43 -14.88 3.63
N PRO A 74 7.13 -15.96 3.23
CA PRO A 74 7.85 -15.99 1.96
C PRO A 74 6.98 -15.65 0.75
N ALA A 75 5.67 -15.94 0.81
CA ALA A 75 4.75 -15.66 -0.30
C ALA A 75 4.53 -14.16 -0.52
N THR A 76 4.72 -13.34 0.51
CA THR A 76 4.45 -11.89 0.47
C THR A 76 5.65 -11.05 0.84
N ALA A 77 6.75 -11.67 1.27
CA ALA A 77 7.89 -10.95 1.85
C ALA A 77 8.56 -9.95 0.90
N ARG A 78 8.43 -10.15 -0.40
CA ARG A 78 9.09 -9.32 -1.42
C ARG A 78 8.16 -8.32 -2.09
N ILE A 79 6.86 -8.33 -1.74
CA ILE A 79 5.93 -7.37 -2.32
C ILE A 79 6.26 -5.99 -1.76
N PRO A 80 6.58 -5.00 -2.62
CA PRO A 80 6.87 -3.65 -2.15
C PRO A 80 5.62 -3.01 -1.54
N VAL A 81 5.86 -2.13 -0.56
CA VAL A 81 4.79 -1.44 0.17
C VAL A 81 5.06 0.05 0.19
N ILE A 82 4.04 0.83 -0.14
CA ILE A 82 4.04 2.28 0.06
C ILE A 82 3.13 2.55 1.25
N ILE A 83 3.68 3.13 2.31
CA ILE A 83 2.90 3.56 3.47
C ILE A 83 2.31 4.93 3.15
N CYS A 84 0.99 5.03 3.11
CA CYS A 84 0.28 6.25 2.77
C CYS A 84 -0.56 6.67 3.97
N SER A 85 -0.13 7.70 4.71
CA SER A 85 -0.77 8.05 5.96
C SER A 85 -0.71 9.55 6.24
N ALA A 86 -1.69 10.05 7.02
CA ALA A 86 -1.67 11.39 7.56
C ALA A 86 -0.88 11.49 8.86
N ASP A 87 -0.50 10.37 9.46
CA ASP A 87 0.25 10.33 10.71
C ASP A 87 1.74 10.51 10.44
N THR A 88 2.13 11.74 10.12
CA THR A 88 3.49 12.06 9.71
C THR A 88 4.52 11.86 10.83
N ALA A 89 4.13 12.11 12.08
CA ALA A 89 5.01 11.90 13.21
C ALA A 89 5.37 10.42 13.35
N ARG A 90 4.39 9.54 13.21
CA ARG A 90 4.60 8.09 13.29
C ARG A 90 5.49 7.59 12.16
N ILE A 91 5.27 8.11 10.95
CA ILE A 91 6.11 7.78 9.80
C ILE A 91 7.57 8.17 10.07
N ARG A 92 7.80 9.37 10.59
CA ARG A 92 9.16 9.85 10.87
C ARG A 92 9.86 9.04 11.94
N GLU A 93 9.13 8.65 12.99
CA GLU A 93 9.66 7.77 14.03
C GLU A 93 10.14 6.42 13.47
N LYS A 94 9.46 5.92 12.45
CA LYS A 94 9.70 4.60 11.87
C LYS A 94 10.48 4.63 10.56
N GLU A 95 11.05 5.77 10.20
CA GLU A 95 11.71 5.93 8.91
C GLU A 95 12.80 4.88 8.65
N ALA A 96 13.69 4.67 9.61
CA ALA A 96 14.76 3.69 9.47
C ALA A 96 14.20 2.26 9.35
N TYR A 97 13.19 1.95 10.16
CA TYR A 97 12.51 0.66 10.12
C TYR A 97 11.86 0.41 8.76
N LEU A 98 11.16 1.41 8.22
CA LEU A 98 10.49 1.29 6.93
C LEU A 98 11.49 1.08 5.79
N ARG A 99 12.59 1.82 5.83
CA ARG A 99 13.65 1.67 4.84
C ARG A 99 14.25 0.26 4.87
N GLU A 100 14.51 -0.26 6.06
CA GLU A 100 15.01 -1.61 6.25
C GLU A 100 14.04 -2.66 5.71
N LYS A 101 12.73 -2.43 5.85
CA LYS A 101 11.69 -3.33 5.36
C LYS A 101 11.34 -3.15 3.88
N GLY A 102 12.08 -2.30 3.16
CA GLY A 102 11.83 -2.10 1.73
C GLY A 102 10.57 -1.32 1.41
N CYS A 103 10.17 -0.43 2.31
CA CYS A 103 8.98 0.40 2.14
C CYS A 103 9.35 1.82 1.75
N ASP A 104 8.49 2.44 0.95
CA ASP A 104 8.52 3.89 0.76
C ASP A 104 7.33 4.49 1.48
N VAL A 105 7.30 5.80 1.62
CA VAL A 105 6.23 6.51 2.33
C VAL A 105 5.67 7.61 1.46
N LEU A 106 4.39 7.92 1.67
CA LEU A 106 3.70 9.01 1.01
C LEU A 106 2.80 9.67 2.04
N GLU A 107 3.20 10.85 2.51
CA GLU A 107 2.44 11.58 3.51
C GLU A 107 1.19 12.23 2.89
N LYS A 108 0.06 12.11 3.55
CA LYS A 108 -1.17 12.80 3.14
C LYS A 108 -1.16 14.24 3.65
N PRO A 109 -1.65 15.22 2.89
CA PRO A 109 -2.11 15.10 1.50
C PRO A 109 -0.93 15.00 0.53
N PHE A 110 -1.14 14.34 -0.61
CA PHE A 110 -0.12 14.16 -1.62
C PHE A 110 -0.63 14.53 -3.01
N LEU A 111 0.30 14.76 -3.94
CA LEU A 111 -0.03 14.97 -5.34
C LEU A 111 -0.09 13.62 -6.07
N LEU A 112 -1.00 13.48 -7.01
CA LEU A 112 -1.11 12.25 -7.81
C LEU A 112 0.21 11.91 -8.50
N GLU A 113 0.91 12.91 -9.02
CA GLU A 113 2.19 12.70 -9.70
C GLU A 113 3.26 12.11 -8.78
N ASP A 114 3.23 12.46 -7.48
CA ASP A 114 4.17 11.90 -6.50
C ASP A 114 3.85 10.43 -6.23
N LEU A 115 2.57 10.10 -6.12
CA LEU A 115 2.13 8.71 -5.98
C LEU A 115 2.57 7.88 -7.18
N LEU A 116 2.30 8.37 -8.39
CA LEU A 116 2.65 7.65 -9.61
C LEU A 116 4.16 7.47 -9.76
N ALA A 117 4.95 8.49 -9.38
CA ALA A 117 6.40 8.38 -9.41
C ALA A 117 6.90 7.24 -8.51
N LYS A 118 6.34 7.13 -7.30
CA LYS A 118 6.72 6.05 -6.37
C LYS A 118 6.30 4.68 -6.89
N ILE A 119 5.11 4.59 -7.46
CA ILE A 119 4.64 3.34 -8.07
C ILE A 119 5.59 2.91 -9.20
N HIS A 120 5.98 3.85 -10.06
CA HIS A 120 6.87 3.56 -11.19
C HIS A 120 8.25 3.08 -10.74
N VAL A 121 8.76 3.60 -9.62
CA VAL A 121 10.04 3.14 -9.06
C VAL A 121 9.97 1.66 -8.69
N PHE A 122 8.84 1.21 -8.12
CA PHE A 122 8.70 -0.17 -7.66
C PHE A 122 8.31 -1.16 -8.75
N ILE A 123 7.37 -0.81 -9.61
CA ILE A 123 6.79 -1.77 -10.56
C ILE A 123 6.75 -1.27 -12.01
N GLY A 124 7.28 -0.08 -12.28
CA GLY A 124 7.25 0.49 -13.61
C GLY A 124 5.90 1.04 -14.01
N PRO A 125 5.78 1.57 -15.23
CA PRO A 125 4.50 2.07 -15.72
C PRO A 125 3.50 0.93 -15.94
N ALA A 126 2.22 1.28 -16.00
CA ALA A 126 1.17 0.30 -16.26
C ALA A 126 1.34 -0.32 -17.65
N GLU A 127 1.01 -1.61 -17.74
CA GLU A 127 1.09 -2.34 -19.00
C GLU A 127 -0.13 -2.09 -19.88
#